data_ca21f96da4de5f76ae879e2704978cc2
#
_entry.id   ca21f96da4de5f76ae879e2704978cc2
#
_cell.length_a   1.000
_cell.length_b   1.000
_cell.length_c   1.000
_cell.angle_alpha   90.00
_cell.angle_beta   90.00
_cell.angle_gamma   90.00
#
_symmetry.space_group_name_H-M   'P 1'
#
loop_
_entity.id
_entity.type
_entity.pdbx_description
1 polymer ?
#
loop_
_entity_poly.entity_id
_entity_poly.type
_entity_poly.pdbx_seq_one_letter_code
_entity_poly.pdbx_strand_id
1 'polypeptide(L)'
;WPDDDIAKVLKNGWCATFVYHCCMQIGFSLPIRVPNSPCRLAGVNAWYQWSKAANLFTKDSATFLPARGDIVIYRNIVPPEKKDDVNTPTDHMGIVVFVDQNGFQAAEGNIGNENMSGVIHRKHHVNIEGFIRIDGKYEYDGWKYDYKSGEIRTEPFTPTVPV
;
A
#
# COMPACT_ATOMS: atom_id res chain seq x y z
N TRP A 1 0.65 -10.15 15.72
CA TRP A 1 -0.66 -10.64 15.22
C TRP A 1 -0.92 -11.97 15.92
N PRO A 2 -2.10 -12.22 16.52
CA PRO A 2 -2.46 -13.54 17.01
C PRO A 2 -2.45 -14.55 15.84
N ASP A 3 -2.00 -15.77 16.09
CA ASP A 3 -1.82 -16.80 15.04
C ASP A 3 -3.10 -17.06 14.22
N ASP A 4 -4.27 -16.93 14.84
CA ASP A 4 -5.58 -17.08 14.16
C ASP A 4 -5.86 -15.98 13.11
N ASP A 5 -5.24 -14.81 13.22
CA ASP A 5 -5.43 -13.71 12.26
C ASP A 5 -4.51 -13.83 11.04
N ILE A 6 -3.39 -14.54 11.15
CA ILE A 6 -2.45 -14.75 10.04
C ILE A 6 -3.12 -15.51 8.91
N ALA A 7 -3.85 -16.58 9.23
CA ALA A 7 -4.56 -17.38 8.24
C ALA A 7 -5.65 -16.60 7.50
N LYS A 8 -6.31 -15.64 8.18
CA LYS A 8 -7.29 -14.74 7.56
C LYS A 8 -6.61 -13.70 6.66
N VAL A 9 -5.49 -13.13 7.10
CA VAL A 9 -4.71 -12.18 6.29
C VAL A 9 -4.19 -12.84 5.02
N LEU A 10 -3.67 -14.06 5.11
CA LEU A 10 -3.20 -14.82 3.95
C LEU A 10 -4.33 -15.20 2.98
N LYS A 11 -5.56 -15.40 3.48
CA LYS A 11 -6.74 -15.63 2.64
C LYS A 11 -7.25 -14.36 1.95
N ASN A 12 -7.13 -13.21 2.60
CA ASN A 12 -7.73 -11.95 2.15
C ASN A 12 -6.74 -11.05 1.40
N GLY A 13 -5.66 -11.61 0.90
CA GLY A 13 -4.62 -10.85 0.21
C GLY A 13 -3.71 -10.06 1.16
N TRP A 14 -2.42 -10.08 0.93
CA TRP A 14 -1.43 -9.41 1.79
C TRP A 14 -0.45 -8.49 1.04
N CYS A 15 -0.77 -8.11 -0.20
CA CYS A 15 0.07 -7.20 -0.99
C CYS A 15 0.28 -5.86 -0.29
N ALA A 16 -0.78 -5.29 0.30
CA ALA A 16 -0.70 -4.03 1.03
C ALA A 16 0.07 -4.17 2.36
N THR A 17 -0.09 -5.29 3.05
CA THR A 17 0.68 -5.59 4.27
C THR A 17 2.17 -5.77 3.96
N PHE A 18 2.51 -6.37 2.83
CA PHE A 18 3.89 -6.47 2.35
C PHE A 18 4.51 -5.07 2.17
N VAL A 19 3.83 -4.18 1.45
CA VAL A 19 4.29 -2.80 1.25
C VAL A 19 4.43 -2.06 2.58
N TYR A 20 3.44 -2.19 3.47
CA TYR A 20 3.47 -1.60 4.80
C TYR A 20 4.69 -2.08 5.59
N HIS A 21 4.93 -3.39 5.60
CA HIS A 21 6.09 -3.96 6.29
C HIS A 21 7.41 -3.41 5.73
N CYS A 22 7.57 -3.37 4.40
CA CYS A 22 8.78 -2.82 3.77
C CYS A 22 9.02 -1.35 4.16
N CYS A 23 7.96 -0.53 4.15
CA CYS A 23 8.04 0.87 4.58
C CYS A 23 8.49 1.01 6.04
N MET A 24 7.93 0.18 6.93
CA MET A 24 8.32 0.19 8.35
C MET A 24 9.79 -0.25 8.55
N GLN A 25 10.27 -1.23 7.77
CA GLN A 25 11.66 -1.71 7.86
C GLN A 25 12.69 -0.64 7.48
N ILE A 26 12.35 0.27 6.57
CA ILE A 26 13.24 1.37 6.17
C ILE A 26 13.03 2.64 7.01
N GLY A 27 12.24 2.56 8.08
CA GLY A 27 12.07 3.63 9.06
C GLY A 27 10.95 4.63 8.77
N PHE A 28 10.06 4.37 7.80
CA PHE A 28 8.87 5.20 7.65
C PHE A 28 7.92 5.02 8.84
N SER A 29 7.46 6.15 9.38
CA SER A 29 6.38 6.16 10.37
C SER A 29 5.05 6.33 9.62
N LEU A 30 4.25 5.27 9.58
CA LEU A 30 2.98 5.26 8.86
C LEU A 30 1.81 5.03 9.81
N PRO A 31 0.64 5.62 9.52
CA PRO A 31 -0.55 5.33 10.29
C PRO A 31 -0.99 3.87 10.12
N ILE A 32 -1.59 3.30 11.16
CA ILE A 32 -2.17 1.95 11.08
C ILE A 32 -3.46 1.97 10.26
N ARG A 33 -4.20 3.09 10.30
CA ARG A 33 -5.52 3.26 9.68
C ARG A 33 -5.62 4.57 8.92
N VAL A 34 -6.56 4.63 8.01
CA VAL A 34 -6.97 5.88 7.37
C VAL A 34 -7.64 6.78 8.41
N PRO A 35 -7.39 8.10 8.43
CA PRO A 35 -8.06 9.05 9.32
C PRO A 35 -9.59 8.93 9.22
N ASN A 36 -10.27 8.92 10.36
CA ASN A 36 -11.74 8.82 10.45
C ASN A 36 -12.35 7.58 9.77
N SER A 37 -11.59 6.50 9.65
CA SER A 37 -12.03 5.29 8.96
C SER A 37 -11.60 4.03 9.72
N PRO A 38 -12.41 2.97 9.72
CA PRO A 38 -11.99 1.67 10.21
C PRO A 38 -10.92 1.01 9.33
N CYS A 39 -10.71 1.52 8.11
CA CYS A 39 -9.85 0.87 7.11
C CYS A 39 -8.38 0.91 7.53
N ARG A 40 -7.78 -0.26 7.67
CA ARG A 40 -6.34 -0.41 7.97
C ARG A 40 -5.52 -0.35 6.69
N LEU A 41 -4.28 0.18 6.78
CA LEU A 41 -3.31 0.14 5.69
C LEU A 41 -2.83 -1.29 5.34
N ALA A 42 -3.56 -2.29 5.77
CA ALA A 42 -3.44 -3.67 5.32
C ALA A 42 -4.20 -3.95 4.01
N GLY A 43 -4.99 -2.98 3.51
CA GLY A 43 -5.75 -3.08 2.26
C GLY A 43 -5.38 -1.98 1.27
N VAL A 44 -5.37 -2.32 -0.03
CA VAL A 44 -4.98 -1.41 -1.13
C VAL A 44 -5.83 -0.14 -1.16
N ASN A 45 -7.16 -0.28 -0.99
CA ASN A 45 -8.06 0.86 -0.96
C ASN A 45 -7.78 1.83 0.20
N ALA A 46 -7.35 1.30 1.36
CA ALA A 46 -6.93 2.15 2.47
C ALA A 46 -5.69 2.99 2.13
N TRP A 47 -4.69 2.40 1.46
CA TRP A 47 -3.54 3.12 0.94
C TRP A 47 -3.93 4.19 -0.06
N TYR A 48 -4.85 3.87 -0.97
CA TYR A 48 -5.36 4.81 -1.96
C TYR A 48 -6.05 6.02 -1.29
N GLN A 49 -6.96 5.78 -0.34
CA GLN A 49 -7.66 6.84 0.37
C GLN A 49 -6.72 7.69 1.23
N TRP A 50 -5.85 7.04 2.01
CA TRP A 50 -4.87 7.73 2.84
C TRP A 50 -3.93 8.61 2.03
N SER A 51 -3.34 8.08 0.98
CA SER A 51 -2.37 8.81 0.17
C SER A 51 -2.99 10.01 -0.54
N LYS A 52 -4.26 9.92 -0.95
CA LYS A 52 -5.00 11.08 -1.48
C LYS A 52 -5.24 12.13 -0.42
N ALA A 53 -5.67 11.74 0.78
CA ALA A 53 -5.89 12.67 1.89
C ALA A 53 -4.58 13.35 2.34
N ALA A 54 -3.45 12.65 2.26
CA ALA A 54 -2.13 13.17 2.58
C ALA A 54 -1.44 13.91 1.41
N ASN A 55 -2.09 14.06 0.25
CA ASN A 55 -1.51 14.65 -0.99
C ASN A 55 -0.23 13.96 -1.48
N LEU A 56 -0.12 12.65 -1.26
CA LEU A 56 1.02 11.82 -1.68
C LEU A 56 0.74 11.02 -2.96
N PHE A 57 -0.53 10.97 -3.38
CA PHE A 57 -0.96 10.20 -4.54
C PHE A 57 -0.93 11.03 -5.82
N THR A 58 -0.32 10.48 -6.86
CA THR A 58 -0.38 11.01 -8.22
C THR A 58 -1.01 9.96 -9.14
N LYS A 59 -2.07 10.36 -9.84
CA LYS A 59 -2.72 9.49 -10.82
C LYS A 59 -1.77 9.22 -11.99
N ASP A 60 -1.78 7.99 -12.51
CA ASP A 60 -0.99 7.64 -13.68
C ASP A 60 -1.37 8.48 -14.90
N SER A 61 -0.37 8.95 -15.63
CA SER A 61 -0.53 9.76 -16.84
C SER A 61 0.72 9.65 -17.73
N ALA A 62 0.55 9.97 -19.00
CA ALA A 62 1.65 9.93 -19.97
C ALA A 62 2.85 10.85 -19.61
N THR A 63 2.66 11.81 -18.72
CA THR A 63 3.70 12.75 -18.30
C THR A 63 4.31 12.39 -16.93
N PHE A 64 3.74 11.43 -16.21
CA PHE A 64 4.27 11.00 -14.92
C PHE A 64 5.31 9.89 -15.13
N LEU A 65 6.49 10.11 -14.58
CA LEU A 65 7.55 9.12 -14.51
C LEU A 65 7.70 8.61 -13.08
N PRO A 66 7.46 7.31 -12.84
CA PRO A 66 7.71 6.74 -11.54
C PRO A 66 9.21 6.77 -11.21
N ALA A 67 9.53 6.80 -9.93
CA ALA A 67 10.88 6.70 -9.43
C ALA A 67 11.04 5.49 -8.51
N ARG A 68 12.28 5.06 -8.31
CA ARG A 68 12.59 4.04 -7.31
C ARG A 68 12.09 4.50 -5.93
N GLY A 69 11.36 3.62 -5.24
CA GLY A 69 10.73 3.89 -3.95
C GLY A 69 9.28 4.34 -4.03
N ASP A 70 8.77 4.73 -5.20
CA ASP A 70 7.34 4.97 -5.36
C ASP A 70 6.55 3.68 -5.10
N ILE A 71 5.41 3.82 -4.46
CA ILE A 71 4.47 2.72 -4.27
C ILE A 71 3.45 2.79 -5.41
N VAL A 72 3.37 1.76 -6.23
CA VAL A 72 2.41 1.67 -7.32
C VAL A 72 1.12 1.03 -6.84
N ILE A 73 -0.02 1.63 -7.24
CA ILE A 73 -1.36 1.06 -7.08
C ILE A 73 -1.86 0.61 -8.44
N TYR A 74 -2.25 -0.65 -8.51
CA TYR A 74 -2.80 -1.26 -9.71
C TYR A 74 -4.32 -1.35 -9.65
N ARG A 75 -4.92 -1.51 -10.84
CA ARG A 75 -6.33 -1.79 -11.02
C ARG A 75 -6.54 -2.94 -12.01
N ASN A 76 -7.47 -3.82 -11.70
CA ASN A 76 -7.87 -4.92 -12.58
C ASN A 76 -6.71 -5.83 -13.03
N ILE A 77 -5.73 -6.06 -12.16
CA ILE A 77 -4.64 -7.00 -12.43
C ILE A 77 -4.83 -8.35 -11.73
N VAL A 78 -5.62 -8.39 -10.66
CA VAL A 78 -6.03 -9.66 -10.03
C VAL A 78 -7.22 -10.20 -10.82
N PRO A 79 -7.18 -11.48 -11.23
CA PRO A 79 -8.31 -12.10 -11.92
C PRO A 79 -9.61 -12.00 -11.09
N PRO A 80 -10.77 -11.74 -11.70
CA PRO A 80 -12.02 -11.52 -10.97
C PRO A 80 -12.37 -12.64 -9.98
N GLU A 81 -12.12 -13.88 -10.35
CA GLU A 81 -12.36 -15.06 -9.52
C GLU A 81 -11.43 -15.18 -8.30
N LYS A 82 -10.36 -14.38 -8.28
CA LYS A 82 -9.38 -14.33 -7.19
C LYS A 82 -9.44 -13.04 -6.38
N LYS A 83 -10.38 -12.13 -6.71
CA LYS A 83 -10.56 -10.88 -5.96
C LYS A 83 -11.34 -11.10 -4.68
N ASP A 84 -10.90 -10.46 -3.61
CA ASP A 84 -11.64 -10.43 -2.34
C ASP A 84 -12.92 -9.58 -2.45
N ASP A 85 -12.88 -8.50 -3.25
CA ASP A 85 -14.00 -7.62 -3.56
C ASP A 85 -13.96 -7.23 -5.04
N VAL A 86 -14.92 -7.73 -5.80
CA VAL A 86 -15.04 -7.49 -7.25
C VAL A 86 -15.41 -6.04 -7.59
N ASN A 87 -15.95 -5.28 -6.62
CA ASN A 87 -16.39 -3.90 -6.83
C ASN A 87 -15.27 -2.90 -6.59
N THR A 88 -14.16 -3.29 -5.98
CA THR A 88 -13.04 -2.40 -5.72
C THR A 88 -12.15 -2.33 -6.96
N PRO A 89 -11.99 -1.15 -7.59
CA PRO A 89 -11.17 -1.00 -8.79
C PRO A 89 -9.68 -1.19 -8.52
N THR A 90 -9.19 -0.82 -7.32
CA THR A 90 -7.80 -0.98 -6.90
C THR A 90 -7.64 -2.32 -6.21
N ASP A 91 -6.87 -3.22 -6.79
CA ASP A 91 -6.82 -4.62 -6.36
C ASP A 91 -5.42 -5.15 -6.02
N HIS A 92 -4.38 -4.37 -6.30
CA HIS A 92 -3.00 -4.78 -6.00
C HIS A 92 -2.08 -3.58 -5.83
N MET A 93 -0.90 -3.80 -5.24
CA MET A 93 0.13 -2.78 -5.08
C MET A 93 1.52 -3.39 -4.92
N GLY A 94 2.55 -2.56 -5.15
CA GLY A 94 3.95 -2.92 -5.02
C GLY A 94 4.84 -1.70 -4.83
N ILE A 95 6.14 -1.92 -4.72
CA ILE A 95 7.16 -0.87 -4.57
C ILE A 95 8.04 -0.87 -5.82
N VAL A 96 8.16 0.26 -6.49
CA VAL A 96 9.04 0.43 -7.66
C VAL A 96 10.50 0.32 -7.21
N VAL A 97 11.23 -0.61 -7.79
CA VAL A 97 12.65 -0.85 -7.47
C VAL A 97 13.59 -0.43 -8.60
N PHE A 98 13.09 -0.40 -9.83
CA PHE A 98 13.84 0.02 -11.01
C PHE A 98 12.88 0.57 -12.07
N VAL A 99 13.35 1.52 -12.89
CA VAL A 99 12.57 2.12 -14.00
C VAL A 99 13.40 2.09 -15.26
N ASP A 100 12.79 1.72 -16.38
CA ASP A 100 13.37 1.75 -17.72
C ASP A 100 12.41 2.41 -18.72
N GLN A 101 12.83 2.46 -19.99
CA GLN A 101 12.03 3.10 -21.06
C GLN A 101 10.75 2.32 -21.42
N ASN A 102 10.64 1.05 -21.06
CA ASN A 102 9.51 0.18 -21.38
C ASN A 102 8.55 0.00 -20.23
N GLY A 103 8.97 0.34 -18.99
CA GLY A 103 8.20 0.12 -17.80
C GLY A 103 9.00 0.33 -16.53
N PHE A 104 8.70 -0.50 -15.56
CA PHE A 104 9.41 -0.52 -14.28
C PHE A 104 9.36 -1.93 -13.67
N GLN A 105 10.32 -2.21 -12.81
CA GLN A 105 10.28 -3.38 -11.95
C GLN A 105 9.67 -2.99 -10.60
N ALA A 106 8.74 -3.79 -10.11
CA ALA A 106 8.13 -3.61 -8.80
C ALA A 106 8.31 -4.85 -7.93
N ALA A 107 8.69 -4.62 -6.67
CA ALA A 107 8.62 -5.65 -5.64
C ALA A 107 7.18 -5.77 -5.15
N GLU A 108 6.61 -6.95 -5.26
CA GLU A 108 5.21 -7.24 -4.98
C GLU A 108 5.06 -8.44 -4.07
N GLY A 109 4.12 -8.34 -3.11
CA GLY A 109 3.69 -9.46 -2.29
C GLY A 109 2.32 -9.96 -2.73
N ASN A 110 2.04 -11.24 -2.57
CA ASN A 110 0.78 -11.89 -2.95
C ASN A 110 0.41 -11.69 -4.42
N ILE A 111 1.37 -11.90 -5.29
CA ILE A 111 1.22 -11.77 -6.75
C ILE A 111 0.07 -12.65 -7.24
N GLY A 112 -0.89 -12.05 -7.95
CA GLY A 112 -2.04 -12.77 -8.50
C GLY A 112 -2.97 -13.42 -7.45
N ASN A 113 -2.86 -13.04 -6.18
CA ASN A 113 -3.51 -13.71 -5.04
C ASN A 113 -3.08 -15.20 -4.88
N GLU A 114 -1.83 -15.51 -5.20
CA GLU A 114 -1.28 -16.88 -5.17
C GLU A 114 -0.24 -17.11 -4.05
N ASN A 115 -0.20 -16.23 -3.04
CA ASN A 115 0.75 -16.28 -1.92
C ASN A 115 2.22 -16.28 -2.36
N MET A 116 2.51 -15.67 -3.50
CA MET A 116 3.87 -15.50 -4.01
C MET A 116 4.34 -14.06 -3.85
N SER A 117 5.64 -13.87 -3.71
CA SER A 117 6.28 -12.54 -3.75
C SER A 117 7.45 -12.56 -4.71
N GLY A 118 7.78 -11.40 -5.26
CA GLY A 118 8.90 -11.30 -6.20
C GLY A 118 9.02 -9.90 -6.78
N VAL A 119 9.96 -9.77 -7.72
CA VAL A 119 10.14 -8.56 -8.51
C VAL A 119 9.61 -8.82 -9.92
N ILE A 120 8.65 -8.03 -10.35
CA ILE A 120 7.97 -8.20 -11.64
C ILE A 120 8.16 -6.96 -12.50
N HIS A 121 8.43 -7.16 -13.78
CA HIS A 121 8.43 -6.09 -14.77
C HIS A 121 6.99 -5.73 -15.16
N ARG A 122 6.63 -4.45 -15.02
CA ARG A 122 5.35 -3.88 -15.38
C ARG A 122 5.51 -2.85 -16.47
N LYS A 123 4.62 -2.87 -17.47
CA LYS A 123 4.62 -1.87 -18.54
C LYS A 123 4.03 -0.55 -18.04
N HIS A 124 4.56 0.57 -18.53
CA HIS A 124 3.98 1.88 -18.27
C HIS A 124 2.51 1.94 -18.70
N HIS A 125 1.69 2.59 -17.91
CA HIS A 125 0.27 2.91 -18.16
C HIS A 125 -0.68 1.71 -18.34
N VAL A 126 -0.21 0.49 -18.07
CA VAL A 126 -1.06 -0.71 -18.19
C VAL A 126 -1.55 -1.13 -16.81
N ASN A 127 -2.86 -1.05 -16.59
CA ASN A 127 -3.51 -1.42 -15.33
C ASN A 127 -2.98 -0.67 -14.10
N ILE A 128 -2.50 0.55 -14.26
CA ILE A 128 -2.00 1.39 -13.19
C ILE A 128 -3.05 2.43 -12.82
N GLU A 129 -3.39 2.54 -11.54
CA GLU A 129 -4.23 3.63 -11.04
C GLU A 129 -3.38 4.88 -10.77
N GLY A 130 -2.21 4.69 -10.20
CA GLY A 130 -1.26 5.76 -9.90
C GLY A 130 -0.18 5.33 -8.93
N PHE A 131 0.53 6.32 -8.42
CA PHE A 131 1.70 6.14 -7.58
C PHE A 131 1.59 6.96 -6.30
N ILE A 132 2.11 6.42 -5.22
CA ILE A 132 2.28 7.12 -3.95
C ILE A 132 3.76 7.40 -3.80
N ARG A 133 4.11 8.68 -3.64
CA ARG A 133 5.48 9.11 -3.33
C ARG A 133 5.53 9.66 -1.93
N ILE A 134 6.18 8.90 -1.02
CA ILE A 134 6.42 9.34 0.34
C ILE A 134 7.80 9.98 0.33
N ASP A 135 7.84 11.30 0.38
CA ASP A 135 9.08 12.05 0.43
C ASP A 135 9.56 12.28 1.87
N GLY A 136 10.78 12.79 2.03
CA GLY A 136 11.37 13.06 3.34
C GLY A 136 10.70 14.19 4.13
N LYS A 137 9.63 14.79 3.58
CA LYS A 137 8.83 15.81 4.26
C LYS A 137 7.57 15.24 4.91
N TYR A 138 7.24 13.97 4.62
CA TYR A 138 6.10 13.34 5.27
C TYR A 138 6.42 13.07 6.74
N GLU A 139 5.62 13.66 7.60
CA GLU A 139 5.66 13.43 9.04
C GLU A 139 4.32 12.82 9.46
N TYR A 140 4.41 11.70 10.17
CA TYR A 140 3.27 11.10 10.84
C TYR A 140 3.12 11.75 12.21
N ASP A 141 2.00 12.37 12.46
CA ASP A 141 1.70 13.09 13.71
C ASP A 141 1.33 12.18 14.89
N GLY A 142 1.36 10.87 14.68
CA GLY A 142 1.07 9.89 15.71
C GLY A 142 -0.41 9.70 16.02
N TRP A 143 -1.31 10.24 15.15
CA TRP A 143 -2.74 10.05 15.39
C TRP A 143 -3.15 8.57 15.34
N LYS A 144 -4.04 8.19 16.24
CA LYS A 144 -4.67 6.87 16.27
C LYS A 144 -6.17 7.03 16.15
N TYR A 145 -6.77 6.25 15.27
CA TYR A 145 -8.21 6.14 15.19
C TYR A 145 -8.70 5.11 16.22
N ASP A 146 -9.50 5.55 17.19
CA ASP A 146 -10.21 4.63 18.06
C ASP A 146 -11.46 4.10 17.35
N TYR A 147 -11.35 2.88 16.86
CA TYR A 147 -12.42 2.22 16.11
C TYR A 147 -13.73 2.06 16.92
N LYS A 148 -13.64 1.94 18.25
CA LYS A 148 -14.82 1.74 19.09
C LYS A 148 -15.56 3.04 19.41
N SER A 149 -14.83 4.11 19.64
CA SER A 149 -15.41 5.43 19.98
C SER A 149 -15.60 6.32 18.76
N GLY A 150 -14.98 6.00 17.62
CA GLY A 150 -14.94 6.87 16.44
C GLY A 150 -14.07 8.12 16.61
N GLU A 151 -13.28 8.19 17.67
CA GLU A 151 -12.42 9.33 17.96
C GLU A 151 -11.03 9.15 17.37
N ILE A 152 -10.46 10.24 16.85
CA ILE A 152 -9.04 10.32 16.54
C ILE A 152 -8.32 10.73 17.82
N ARG A 153 -7.36 9.92 18.23
CA ARG A 153 -6.44 10.27 19.31
C ARG A 153 -5.07 10.55 18.72
N THR A 154 -4.56 11.74 18.97
CA THR A 154 -3.16 12.08 18.72
C THR A 154 -2.35 11.63 19.91
N GLU A 155 -1.54 10.59 19.74
CA GLU A 155 -0.52 10.19 20.72
C GLU A 155 0.84 10.25 20.02
N PRO A 156 1.87 10.73 20.74
CA PRO A 156 3.23 10.69 20.18
C PRO A 156 3.60 9.25 19.81
N PHE A 157 3.95 9.05 18.55
CA PHE A 157 4.45 7.76 18.09
C PHE A 157 5.94 7.68 18.41
N THR A 158 6.33 6.75 19.27
CA THR A 158 7.74 6.41 19.46
C THR A 158 8.03 5.19 18.57
N PRO A 159 8.84 5.33 17.51
CA PRO A 159 9.21 4.20 16.69
C PRO A 159 9.96 3.19 17.56
N THR A 160 9.41 2.01 17.75
CA THR A 160 10.21 0.87 18.23
C THR A 160 10.92 0.31 17.00
N VAL A 161 12.14 0.73 16.77
CA VAL A 161 13.04 0.04 15.85
C VAL A 161 13.40 -1.28 16.53
N PRO A 162 13.08 -2.46 15.97
CA PRO A 162 13.66 -3.69 16.46
C PRO A 162 15.17 -3.62 16.19
N VAL A 163 15.95 -3.74 17.25
CA VAL A 163 17.41 -3.91 17.19
C VAL A 163 17.72 -5.31 16.64
#